data_7f2d6712c83ca667654e78bd36603b27
#
_entry.id   7f2d6712c83ca667654e78bd36603b27
#
_cell.length_a   1.000
_cell.length_b   1.000
_cell.length_c   1.000
_cell.angle_alpha   90.00
_cell.angle_beta   90.00
_cell.angle_gamma   90.00
#
_symmetry.space_group_name_H-M   'P 1'
#
loop_
_entity.id
_entity.type
_entity.pdbx_description
1 polymer ?
#
loop_
_entity_poly.entity_id
_entity_poly.type
_entity_poly.pdbx_seq_one_letter_code
_entity_poly.pdbx_strand_id
1 'polypeptide(L)'
;MPAYAGFEMGPIRPPSEAQSLLLRLTRNCPWNRCSFCSVYKKHSFSLRPLADVLRDIDTIAGLVKALRGDPDATDIQLQQLSAAEEQACHAAGQWLRSGMESVFLQDGDSLVMKPEQLIEVLQHLRRCFPRIQRITSYARSATVARISQTHLQQMAAAGLNRIHIGLETASDTLLKMINKGTSKAQHIEAGLKIRRAGMELSEYVLTGIGGEEFSSEHARETAAALNQINPDFIRFRTLRILDGTELFPGSEQHRWQRPTDLVQAQEILLLIQQLEGITSRIKSDHMFNLLQEIDGTLPEDKQRLIDILQSFIDLPPQQRAWFQVGRRSGHFQRLSDLQLPGRRAEVEGICRRYGISPENVDAKLHAMIQEQMQRGMF
;
A
#
# COMPACT_ATOMS: atom_id res chain seq x y z
N MET A 1 -2.09 -17.14 29.55
CA MET A 1 -1.68 -16.55 28.26
C MET A 1 -1.03 -17.65 27.42
N PRO A 2 -1.23 -17.74 26.12
CA PRO A 2 -0.48 -18.69 25.31
C PRO A 2 1.02 -18.41 25.48
N ALA A 3 1.83 -19.48 25.48
CA ALA A 3 3.29 -19.35 25.55
C ALA A 3 3.82 -18.56 24.35
N TYR A 4 4.94 -17.88 24.53
CA TYR A 4 5.64 -17.21 23.42
C TYR A 4 6.02 -18.24 22.34
N ALA A 5 5.55 -17.99 21.13
CA ALA A 5 5.72 -18.93 20.00
C ALA A 5 6.94 -18.57 19.12
N GLY A 6 7.71 -17.55 19.49
CA GLY A 6 8.84 -17.08 18.73
C GLY A 6 8.53 -15.85 17.85
N PHE A 7 9.52 -15.46 17.06
CA PHE A 7 9.42 -14.34 16.10
C PHE A 7 8.39 -14.64 15.02
N GLU A 8 7.57 -13.65 14.67
CA GLU A 8 6.57 -13.80 13.62
C GLU A 8 6.49 -12.57 12.69
N MET A 9 6.29 -12.81 11.41
CA MET A 9 6.02 -11.78 10.41
C MET A 9 4.57 -11.83 9.94
N GLY A 10 4.01 -10.68 9.60
CA GLY A 10 2.68 -10.56 9.02
C GLY A 10 2.68 -10.76 7.50
N PRO A 11 1.47 -10.87 6.89
CA PRO A 11 1.34 -11.25 5.48
C PRO A 11 1.61 -10.10 4.49
N ILE A 12 1.58 -8.84 4.94
CA ILE A 12 1.68 -7.69 4.03
C ILE A 12 2.76 -6.70 4.42
N ARG A 13 3.34 -6.10 3.40
CA ARG A 13 4.19 -4.91 3.47
C ARG A 13 4.04 -4.10 2.17
N PRO A 14 4.20 -2.78 2.19
CA PRO A 14 4.26 -2.02 0.95
C PRO A 14 5.63 -2.20 0.26
N PRO A 15 5.72 -2.00 -1.08
CA PRO A 15 6.98 -2.09 -1.82
C PRO A 15 8.08 -1.19 -1.24
N SER A 16 7.72 -0.01 -0.71
CA SER A 16 8.66 0.92 -0.06
C SER A 16 9.36 0.36 1.18
N GLU A 17 8.84 -0.71 1.76
CA GLU A 17 9.38 -1.36 2.98
C GLU A 17 10.00 -2.74 2.68
N ALA A 18 10.35 -2.99 1.41
CA ALA A 18 10.93 -4.28 1.00
C ALA A 18 12.24 -4.62 1.71
N GLN A 19 13.00 -3.61 2.14
CA GLN A 19 14.28 -3.74 2.83
C GLN A 19 14.18 -3.52 4.35
N SER A 20 12.99 -3.22 4.87
CA SER A 20 12.78 -2.97 6.29
C SER A 20 12.72 -4.27 7.09
N LEU A 21 13.21 -4.24 8.33
CA LEU A 21 12.85 -5.28 9.31
C LEU A 21 11.34 -5.23 9.53
N LEU A 22 10.70 -6.37 9.39
CA LEU A 22 9.26 -6.51 9.62
C LEU A 22 9.04 -6.93 11.07
N LEU A 23 8.46 -6.06 11.89
CA LEU A 23 8.14 -6.34 13.28
C LEU A 23 6.62 -6.37 13.48
N ARG A 24 6.09 -7.51 13.87
CA ARG A 24 4.66 -7.72 14.03
C ARG A 24 4.19 -7.33 15.44
N LEU A 25 3.36 -6.27 15.55
CA LEU A 25 2.81 -5.80 16.83
C LEU A 25 1.38 -6.30 17.05
N THR A 26 0.64 -6.41 15.96
CA THR A 26 -0.74 -6.88 15.94
C THR A 26 -0.86 -8.02 14.96
N ARG A 27 -1.83 -8.90 15.17
CA ARG A 27 -2.18 -9.91 14.17
C ARG A 27 -3.46 -9.48 13.49
N ASN A 28 -3.39 -9.33 12.15
CA ASN A 28 -4.53 -9.03 11.30
C ASN A 28 -5.07 -7.60 11.47
N CYS A 29 -6.26 -7.32 10.95
CA CYS A 29 -6.87 -6.00 10.98
C CYS A 29 -7.97 -5.92 12.04
N PRO A 30 -7.96 -4.92 12.94
CA PRO A 30 -8.97 -4.80 13.99
C PRO A 30 -10.38 -4.50 13.46
N TRP A 31 -10.49 -3.97 12.24
CA TRP A 31 -11.76 -3.70 11.59
C TRP A 31 -12.25 -4.87 10.73
N ASN A 32 -11.43 -5.34 9.81
CA ASN A 32 -11.64 -6.50 8.93
C ASN A 32 -13.03 -6.61 8.25
N ARG A 33 -13.74 -5.48 8.02
CA ARG A 33 -15.08 -5.43 7.43
C ARG A 33 -15.12 -4.80 6.04
N CYS A 34 -14.01 -4.20 5.59
CA CYS A 34 -13.96 -3.59 4.26
C CYS A 34 -14.27 -4.64 3.19
N SER A 35 -15.25 -4.36 2.31
CA SER A 35 -15.71 -5.31 1.30
C SER A 35 -14.65 -5.65 0.25
N PHE A 36 -13.77 -4.68 -0.07
CA PHE A 36 -12.71 -4.86 -1.06
C PHE A 36 -11.49 -5.63 -0.55
N CYS A 37 -11.29 -5.72 0.77
CA CYS A 37 -10.09 -6.29 1.35
C CYS A 37 -10.23 -7.79 1.61
N SER A 38 -9.43 -8.61 0.95
CA SER A 38 -9.41 -10.07 1.13
C SER A 38 -8.34 -10.57 2.11
N VAL A 39 -7.37 -9.72 2.48
CA VAL A 39 -6.14 -10.13 3.20
C VAL A 39 -6.40 -10.83 4.52
N TYR A 40 -7.37 -10.34 5.30
CA TYR A 40 -7.58 -10.83 6.68
C TYR A 40 -8.95 -11.50 6.91
N LYS A 41 -9.77 -11.69 5.86
CA LYS A 41 -11.18 -12.13 5.99
C LYS A 41 -11.40 -13.41 6.81
N LYS A 42 -10.43 -14.33 6.80
CA LYS A 42 -10.52 -15.62 7.50
C LYS A 42 -9.78 -15.64 8.84
N HIS A 43 -9.30 -14.48 9.30
CA HIS A 43 -8.43 -14.40 10.47
C HIS A 43 -8.97 -13.44 11.50
N SER A 44 -8.90 -13.84 12.78
CA SER A 44 -9.27 -13.00 13.91
C SER A 44 -8.16 -12.02 14.24
N PHE A 45 -8.56 -10.83 14.67
CA PHE A 45 -7.63 -9.83 15.19
C PHE A 45 -7.15 -10.20 16.59
N SER A 46 -5.86 -9.94 16.88
CA SER A 46 -5.34 -9.94 18.25
C SER A 46 -4.17 -8.97 18.40
N LEU A 47 -4.01 -8.44 19.61
CA LEU A 47 -2.78 -7.74 20.00
C LEU A 47 -1.75 -8.77 20.45
N ARG A 48 -0.49 -8.55 20.11
CA ARG A 48 0.61 -9.31 20.70
C ARG A 48 0.93 -8.75 22.09
N PRO A 49 1.23 -9.61 23.07
CA PRO A 49 1.72 -9.15 24.37
C PRO A 49 2.97 -8.29 24.20
N LEU A 50 3.06 -7.18 24.92
CA LEU A 50 4.23 -6.29 24.89
C LEU A 50 5.54 -7.05 25.12
N ALA A 51 5.56 -7.94 26.10
CA ALA A 51 6.74 -8.76 26.41
C ALA A 51 7.21 -9.63 25.24
N ASP A 52 6.28 -10.13 24.41
CA ASP A 52 6.60 -10.94 23.24
C ASP A 52 7.21 -10.09 22.13
N VAL A 53 6.69 -8.87 21.92
CA VAL A 53 7.23 -7.92 20.94
C VAL A 53 8.65 -7.47 21.35
N LEU A 54 8.86 -7.18 22.62
CA LEU A 54 10.20 -6.81 23.12
C LEU A 54 11.19 -7.96 22.96
N ARG A 55 10.75 -9.21 23.24
CA ARG A 55 11.56 -10.41 23.03
C ARG A 55 11.93 -10.63 21.56
N ASP A 56 11.03 -10.34 20.63
CA ASP A 56 11.34 -10.40 19.20
C ASP A 56 12.47 -9.43 18.83
N ILE A 57 12.44 -8.21 19.38
CA ILE A 57 13.48 -7.20 19.14
C ILE A 57 14.82 -7.70 19.70
N ASP A 58 14.82 -8.26 20.93
CA ASP A 58 16.03 -8.80 21.56
C ASP A 58 16.59 -10.00 20.77
N THR A 59 15.71 -10.87 20.27
CA THR A 59 16.09 -12.01 19.40
C THR A 59 16.79 -11.52 18.13
N ILE A 60 16.22 -10.54 17.43
CA ILE A 60 16.85 -9.95 16.25
C ILE A 60 18.18 -9.26 16.60
N ALA A 61 18.26 -8.59 17.75
CA ALA A 61 19.49 -7.94 18.19
C ALA A 61 20.60 -8.96 18.47
N GLY A 62 20.29 -10.07 19.13
CA GLY A 62 21.21 -11.18 19.36
C GLY A 62 21.69 -11.82 18.05
N LEU A 63 20.78 -12.11 17.13
CA LEU A 63 21.10 -12.67 15.80
C LEU A 63 21.97 -11.74 14.96
N VAL A 64 21.67 -10.44 14.94
CA VAL A 64 22.51 -9.45 14.21
C VAL A 64 23.94 -9.41 14.78
N LYS A 65 24.12 -9.52 16.10
CA LYS A 65 25.44 -9.58 16.72
C LYS A 65 26.21 -10.85 16.31
N ALA A 66 25.53 -12.00 16.36
CA ALA A 66 26.12 -13.28 15.95
C ALA A 66 26.53 -13.27 14.46
N LEU A 67 25.65 -12.79 13.58
CA LEU A 67 25.92 -12.71 12.14
C LEU A 67 27.04 -11.73 11.78
N ARG A 68 27.31 -10.72 12.60
CA ARG A 68 28.45 -9.80 12.39
C ARG A 68 29.77 -10.37 12.88
N GLY A 69 29.74 -11.28 13.84
CA GLY A 69 30.92 -11.90 14.40
C GLY A 69 31.43 -13.10 13.59
N ASP A 70 30.51 -13.87 13.01
CA ASP A 70 30.81 -15.05 12.21
C ASP A 70 29.76 -15.20 11.09
N PRO A 71 30.09 -14.75 9.87
CA PRO A 71 29.17 -14.86 8.73
C PRO A 71 28.81 -16.30 8.37
N ASP A 72 29.66 -17.28 8.68
CA ASP A 72 29.48 -18.70 8.35
C ASP A 72 28.72 -19.47 9.44
N ALA A 73 28.58 -18.90 10.64
CA ALA A 73 27.83 -19.51 11.74
C ALA A 73 26.34 -19.72 11.42
N THR A 74 25.83 -19.04 10.42
CA THR A 74 24.44 -19.14 9.95
C THR A 74 24.09 -20.53 9.47
N ASP A 75 24.96 -21.19 8.73
CA ASP A 75 24.67 -22.50 8.09
C ASP A 75 24.69 -23.65 9.09
N ILE A 76 25.50 -23.55 10.15
CA ILE A 76 25.65 -24.61 11.15
C ILE A 76 24.50 -24.59 12.16
N GLN A 77 23.93 -23.39 12.47
CA GLN A 77 22.83 -23.25 13.42
C GLN A 77 21.45 -23.47 12.80
N LEU A 78 21.27 -23.20 11.49
CA LEU A 78 19.99 -23.36 10.76
C LEU A 78 19.47 -24.81 10.75
N GLN A 79 20.33 -25.80 10.86
CA GLN A 79 19.92 -27.22 10.83
C GLN A 79 19.23 -27.71 12.12
N GLN A 80 19.22 -26.89 13.20
CA GLN A 80 18.64 -27.26 14.51
C GLN A 80 17.58 -26.25 15.01
N LEU A 81 17.25 -25.22 14.22
CA LEU A 81 16.34 -24.17 14.61
C LEU A 81 14.87 -24.58 14.42
N SER A 82 14.00 -24.09 15.31
CA SER A 82 12.55 -24.11 15.05
C SER A 82 12.19 -23.19 13.86
N ALA A 83 11.03 -23.38 13.25
CA ALA A 83 10.58 -22.54 12.14
C ALA A 83 10.54 -21.03 12.48
N ALA A 84 10.24 -20.67 13.73
CA ALA A 84 10.24 -19.29 14.19
C ALA A 84 11.66 -18.71 14.31
N GLU A 85 12.63 -19.52 14.72
CA GLU A 85 14.05 -19.13 14.80
C GLU A 85 14.67 -19.02 13.40
N GLU A 86 14.33 -19.92 12.48
CA GLU A 86 14.71 -19.80 11.05
C GLU A 86 14.18 -18.52 10.44
N GLN A 87 12.91 -18.19 10.70
CA GLN A 87 12.30 -16.94 10.23
C GLN A 87 13.00 -15.70 10.80
N ALA A 88 13.34 -15.71 12.10
CA ALA A 88 14.09 -14.64 12.75
C ALA A 88 15.50 -14.48 12.17
N CYS A 89 16.21 -15.59 11.96
CA CYS A 89 17.55 -15.61 11.38
C CYS A 89 17.54 -15.07 9.94
N HIS A 90 16.58 -15.51 9.13
CA HIS A 90 16.39 -15.00 7.76
C HIS A 90 16.10 -13.49 7.74
N ALA A 91 15.19 -13.03 8.61
CA ALA A 91 14.84 -11.61 8.73
C ALA A 91 16.04 -10.77 9.17
N ALA A 92 16.80 -11.22 10.19
CA ALA A 92 18.01 -10.54 10.67
C ALA A 92 19.08 -10.47 9.57
N GLY A 93 19.34 -11.57 8.86
CA GLY A 93 20.32 -11.64 7.78
C GLY A 93 19.95 -10.77 6.59
N GLN A 94 18.67 -10.77 6.16
CA GLN A 94 18.18 -9.90 5.10
C GLN A 94 18.31 -8.43 5.49
N TRP A 95 17.89 -8.08 6.70
CA TRP A 95 17.95 -6.71 7.19
C TRP A 95 19.39 -6.20 7.34
N LEU A 96 20.30 -7.06 7.82
CA LEU A 96 21.72 -6.74 7.91
C LEU A 96 22.32 -6.42 6.53
N ARG A 97 22.02 -7.23 5.51
CA ARG A 97 22.45 -6.96 4.12
C ARG A 97 21.84 -5.69 3.54
N SER A 98 20.68 -5.28 4.01
CA SER A 98 19.99 -4.04 3.59
C SER A 98 20.46 -2.78 4.34
N GLY A 99 21.51 -2.87 5.19
CA GLY A 99 22.06 -1.73 5.92
C GLY A 99 21.39 -1.40 7.25
N MET A 100 20.32 -2.10 7.65
CA MET A 100 19.59 -1.94 8.94
C MET A 100 19.03 -0.53 9.18
N GLU A 101 18.61 0.17 8.11
CA GLU A 101 18.18 1.56 8.19
C GLU A 101 16.71 1.75 8.53
N SER A 102 15.87 0.74 8.29
CA SER A 102 14.42 0.89 8.43
C SER A 102 13.74 -0.30 9.08
N VAL A 103 12.64 -0.01 9.81
CA VAL A 103 11.75 -0.98 10.44
C VAL A 103 10.31 -0.69 10.02
N PHE A 104 9.55 -1.73 9.71
CA PHE A 104 8.14 -1.63 9.41
C PHE A 104 7.31 -2.37 10.44
N LEU A 105 6.45 -1.63 11.15
CA LEU A 105 5.54 -2.19 12.14
C LEU A 105 4.31 -2.77 11.45
N GLN A 106 4.22 -4.10 11.44
CA GLN A 106 3.11 -4.85 10.85
C GLN A 106 1.98 -5.03 11.88
N ASP A 107 0.72 -5.26 11.58
CA ASP A 107 -0.03 -5.53 10.38
C ASP A 107 -0.88 -4.32 9.93
N GLY A 108 -2.21 -4.53 9.82
CA GLY A 108 -3.15 -3.55 9.25
C GLY A 108 -3.35 -2.27 10.06
N ASP A 109 -3.03 -2.28 11.36
CA ASP A 109 -3.15 -1.09 12.24
C ASP A 109 -2.39 -1.30 13.56
N SER A 110 -1.11 -0.96 13.58
CA SER A 110 -0.29 -1.10 14.81
C SER A 110 -0.62 -0.04 15.87
N LEU A 111 -1.22 1.09 15.47
CA LEU A 111 -1.56 2.18 16.37
C LEU A 111 -2.77 1.86 17.28
N VAL A 112 -3.42 0.70 17.11
CA VAL A 112 -4.45 0.22 18.03
C VAL A 112 -3.85 -0.26 19.36
N MET A 113 -2.54 -0.51 19.40
CA MET A 113 -1.82 -0.76 20.68
C MET A 113 -1.93 0.47 21.59
N LYS A 114 -1.95 0.25 22.90
CA LYS A 114 -1.95 1.38 23.86
C LYS A 114 -0.74 2.28 23.60
N PRO A 115 -0.94 3.62 23.57
CA PRO A 115 0.12 4.57 23.26
C PRO A 115 1.41 4.35 24.05
N GLU A 116 1.31 4.12 25.37
CA GLU A 116 2.44 3.92 26.26
C GLU A 116 3.24 2.67 25.88
N GLN A 117 2.55 1.60 25.52
CA GLN A 117 3.19 0.34 25.09
C GLN A 117 3.88 0.50 23.75
N LEU A 118 3.26 1.21 22.79
CA LEU A 118 3.89 1.48 21.50
C LEU A 118 5.14 2.35 21.66
N ILE A 119 5.09 3.38 22.53
CA ILE A 119 6.24 4.22 22.85
C ILE A 119 7.37 3.37 23.45
N GLU A 120 7.06 2.44 24.35
CA GLU A 120 8.05 1.52 24.94
C GLU A 120 8.71 0.64 23.87
N VAL A 121 7.93 0.08 22.93
CA VAL A 121 8.47 -0.69 21.79
C VAL A 121 9.40 0.16 20.93
N LEU A 122 9.01 1.39 20.59
CA LEU A 122 9.82 2.30 19.79
C LEU A 122 11.14 2.66 20.48
N GLN A 123 11.09 2.96 21.77
CA GLN A 123 12.27 3.26 22.58
C GLN A 123 13.20 2.04 22.69
N HIS A 124 12.63 0.84 22.84
CA HIS A 124 13.42 -0.39 22.88
C HIS A 124 14.12 -0.65 21.55
N LEU A 125 13.40 -0.50 20.41
CA LEU A 125 14.00 -0.57 19.09
C LEU A 125 15.18 0.39 18.94
N ARG A 126 15.02 1.65 19.37
CA ARG A 126 16.10 2.66 19.29
C ARG A 126 17.28 2.32 20.19
N ARG A 127 17.05 1.72 21.35
CA ARG A 127 18.14 1.26 22.23
C ARG A 127 18.92 0.11 21.60
N CYS A 128 18.23 -0.89 21.03
CA CYS A 128 18.88 -2.03 20.40
C CYS A 128 19.56 -1.66 19.07
N PHE A 129 18.97 -0.73 18.33
CA PHE A 129 19.40 -0.35 16.98
C PHE A 129 19.46 1.17 16.80
N PRO A 130 20.44 1.87 17.38
CA PRO A 130 20.49 3.34 17.36
C PRO A 130 20.67 3.97 15.97
N ARG A 131 21.06 3.17 14.97
CA ARG A 131 21.25 3.63 13.58
C ARG A 131 20.00 3.57 12.71
N ILE A 132 18.86 3.09 13.23
CA ILE A 132 17.60 3.11 12.47
C ILE A 132 17.28 4.56 12.08
N GLN A 133 17.09 4.79 10.79
CA GLN A 133 16.70 6.11 10.26
C GLN A 133 15.19 6.26 10.20
N ARG A 134 14.46 5.16 9.86
CA ARG A 134 13.01 5.21 9.67
C ARG A 134 12.29 4.04 10.34
N ILE A 135 11.24 4.38 11.08
CA ILE A 135 10.24 3.44 11.57
C ILE A 135 8.90 3.83 10.95
N THR A 136 8.30 2.92 10.20
CA THR A 136 7.04 3.11 9.48
C THR A 136 5.96 2.19 10.04
N SER A 137 4.71 2.60 10.01
CA SER A 137 3.56 1.76 10.37
C SER A 137 2.38 1.98 9.44
N TYR A 138 1.55 0.95 9.26
CA TYR A 138 0.17 1.16 8.83
C TYR A 138 -0.69 1.65 9.99
N ALA A 139 -1.65 2.50 9.68
CA ALA A 139 -2.70 2.91 10.60
C ALA A 139 -4.04 3.11 9.87
N ARG A 140 -5.13 3.00 10.61
CA ARG A 140 -6.45 3.42 10.17
C ARG A 140 -6.76 4.82 10.65
N SER A 141 -7.37 5.65 9.80
CA SER A 141 -7.77 7.02 10.18
C SER A 141 -8.65 7.04 11.42
N ALA A 142 -9.61 6.10 11.54
CA ALA A 142 -10.47 6.00 12.71
C ALA A 142 -9.70 5.71 14.01
N THR A 143 -8.56 5.04 13.96
CA THR A 143 -7.68 4.81 15.12
C THR A 143 -6.91 6.07 15.44
N VAL A 144 -6.25 6.67 14.45
CA VAL A 144 -5.47 7.90 14.61
C VAL A 144 -6.32 9.06 15.16
N ALA A 145 -7.54 9.23 14.67
CA ALA A 145 -8.45 10.28 15.11
C ALA A 145 -8.74 10.21 16.63
N ARG A 146 -8.72 9.01 17.24
CA ARG A 146 -8.96 8.79 18.67
C ARG A 146 -7.73 9.00 19.56
N ILE A 147 -6.52 8.93 19.00
CA ILE A 147 -5.28 9.13 19.76
C ILE A 147 -5.09 10.63 20.04
N SER A 148 -4.68 10.98 21.25
CA SER A 148 -4.41 12.38 21.60
C SER A 148 -3.22 12.93 20.79
N GLN A 149 -3.22 14.23 20.51
CA GLN A 149 -2.10 14.87 19.83
C GLN A 149 -0.78 14.68 20.58
N THR A 150 -0.84 14.74 21.90
CA THR A 150 0.33 14.52 22.78
C THR A 150 0.92 13.13 22.59
N HIS A 151 0.10 12.08 22.56
CA HIS A 151 0.59 10.71 22.35
C HIS A 151 1.21 10.53 20.97
N LEU A 152 0.62 11.12 19.90
CA LEU A 152 1.21 11.07 18.56
C LEU A 152 2.58 11.77 18.53
N GLN A 153 2.72 12.92 19.21
CA GLN A 153 4.01 13.61 19.33
C GLN A 153 5.03 12.78 20.13
N GLN A 154 4.61 12.10 21.19
CA GLN A 154 5.48 11.20 21.97
C GLN A 154 5.92 9.99 21.12
N MET A 155 5.04 9.41 20.30
CA MET A 155 5.40 8.34 19.36
C MET A 155 6.41 8.83 18.32
N ALA A 156 6.22 10.05 17.78
CA ALA A 156 7.17 10.66 16.87
C ALA A 156 8.54 10.88 17.53
N ALA A 157 8.55 11.43 18.73
CA ALA A 157 9.78 11.63 19.52
C ALA A 157 10.48 10.30 19.86
N ALA A 158 9.72 9.20 20.06
CA ALA A 158 10.25 7.87 20.25
C ALA A 158 10.78 7.23 18.94
N GLY A 159 10.56 7.87 17.80
CA GLY A 159 11.16 7.48 16.52
C GLY A 159 10.20 6.93 15.46
N LEU A 160 8.88 6.99 15.67
CA LEU A 160 7.91 6.68 14.62
C LEU A 160 7.89 7.83 13.60
N ASN A 161 8.46 7.58 12.41
CA ASN A 161 8.71 8.66 11.44
C ASN A 161 7.64 8.77 10.36
N ARG A 162 7.00 7.64 9.96
CA ARG A 162 6.08 7.60 8.83
C ARG A 162 4.86 6.76 9.11
N ILE A 163 3.71 7.27 8.72
CA ILE A 163 2.45 6.53 8.78
C ILE A 163 1.90 6.35 7.38
N HIS A 164 1.53 5.13 7.06
CA HIS A 164 0.76 4.77 5.88
C HIS A 164 -0.72 4.63 6.27
N ILE A 165 -1.58 5.40 5.64
CA ILE A 165 -3.04 5.31 5.83
C ILE A 165 -3.69 4.89 4.53
N GLY A 166 -4.56 3.89 4.59
CA GLY A 166 -5.48 3.59 3.50
C GLY A 166 -6.65 4.58 3.56
N LEU A 167 -6.53 5.72 2.88
CA LEU A 167 -7.64 6.62 2.64
C LEU A 167 -8.67 5.94 1.74
N GLU A 168 -8.21 5.29 0.69
CA GLU A 168 -8.92 4.59 -0.39
C GLU A 168 -9.80 5.53 -1.20
N THR A 169 -10.72 6.23 -0.57
CA THR A 169 -11.60 7.28 -1.06
C THR A 169 -11.94 8.25 0.06
N ALA A 170 -12.33 9.47 -0.25
CA ALA A 170 -12.92 10.40 0.71
C ALA A 170 -14.40 10.73 0.41
N SER A 171 -15.06 9.99 -0.49
CA SER A 171 -16.51 10.04 -0.62
C SER A 171 -17.15 9.29 0.55
N ASP A 172 -17.96 9.98 1.36
CA ASP A 172 -18.70 9.38 2.47
C ASP A 172 -19.71 8.33 1.98
N THR A 173 -20.26 8.51 0.79
CA THR A 173 -21.11 7.52 0.10
C THR A 173 -20.35 6.23 -0.10
N LEU A 174 -19.20 6.29 -0.76
CA LEU A 174 -18.36 5.12 -1.04
C LEU A 174 -17.79 4.50 0.23
N LEU A 175 -17.35 5.30 1.21
CA LEU A 175 -16.84 4.80 2.50
C LEU A 175 -17.86 3.93 3.23
N LYS A 176 -19.16 4.30 3.15
CA LYS A 176 -20.26 3.47 3.68
C LYS A 176 -20.46 2.20 2.86
N MET A 177 -20.54 2.32 1.53
CA MET A 177 -20.78 1.19 0.62
C MET A 177 -19.70 0.12 0.73
N ILE A 178 -18.43 0.50 0.91
CA ILE A 178 -17.31 -0.44 1.07
C ILE A 178 -17.05 -0.85 2.52
N ASN A 179 -17.90 -0.46 3.47
CA ASN A 179 -17.73 -0.73 4.91
C ASN A 179 -16.35 -0.34 5.46
N LYS A 180 -15.81 0.82 5.06
CA LYS A 180 -14.47 1.27 5.50
C LYS A 180 -14.41 1.59 6.99
N GLY A 181 -15.55 1.97 7.59
CA GLY A 181 -15.67 2.28 9.03
C GLY A 181 -14.92 3.54 9.43
N THR A 182 -14.99 4.57 8.58
CA THR A 182 -14.48 5.91 8.78
C THR A 182 -15.26 6.89 7.90
N SER A 183 -15.09 8.19 8.11
CA SER A 183 -15.66 9.25 7.30
C SER A 183 -14.59 10.16 6.71
N LYS A 184 -14.95 10.98 5.71
CA LYS A 184 -14.09 12.04 5.14
C LYS A 184 -13.52 12.94 6.24
N ALA A 185 -14.37 13.38 7.16
CA ALA A 185 -13.95 14.23 8.27
C ALA A 185 -12.89 13.55 9.17
N GLN A 186 -13.06 12.26 9.46
CA GLN A 186 -12.08 11.48 10.23
C GLN A 186 -10.77 11.27 9.47
N HIS A 187 -10.81 11.11 8.13
CA HIS A 187 -9.60 11.06 7.31
C HIS A 187 -8.81 12.37 7.41
N ILE A 188 -9.49 13.50 7.26
CA ILE A 188 -8.87 14.84 7.35
C ILE A 188 -8.28 15.04 8.75
N GLU A 189 -9.05 14.79 9.80
CA GLU A 189 -8.57 14.91 11.18
C GLU A 189 -7.33 14.07 11.44
N ALA A 190 -7.36 12.79 11.05
CA ALA A 190 -6.25 11.88 11.23
C ALA A 190 -4.99 12.35 10.50
N GLY A 191 -5.12 12.74 9.23
CA GLY A 191 -4.00 13.24 8.43
C GLY A 191 -3.37 14.49 9.05
N LEU A 192 -4.18 15.46 9.45
CA LEU A 192 -3.71 16.68 10.11
C LEU A 192 -3.01 16.38 11.45
N LYS A 193 -3.51 15.42 12.25
CA LYS A 193 -2.90 15.01 13.51
C LYS A 193 -1.52 14.38 13.31
N ILE A 194 -1.35 13.51 12.32
CA ILE A 194 -0.06 12.89 11.97
C ILE A 194 0.95 13.97 11.58
N ARG A 195 0.57 14.89 10.69
CA ARG A 195 1.45 15.97 10.25
C ARG A 195 1.84 16.92 11.40
N ARG A 196 0.88 17.30 12.25
CA ARG A 196 1.16 18.12 13.44
C ARG A 196 2.06 17.42 14.46
N ALA A 197 2.11 16.10 14.44
CA ALA A 197 3.03 15.32 15.28
C ALA A 197 4.45 15.26 14.69
N GLY A 198 4.69 15.79 13.48
CA GLY A 198 5.99 15.77 12.81
C GLY A 198 6.33 14.46 12.14
N MET A 199 5.33 13.61 11.86
CA MET A 199 5.51 12.37 11.12
C MET A 199 5.15 12.57 9.65
N GLU A 200 5.87 11.88 8.76
CA GLU A 200 5.50 11.80 7.34
C GLU A 200 4.21 11.00 7.17
N LEU A 201 3.32 11.51 6.34
CA LEU A 201 2.05 10.88 6.01
C LEU A 201 2.03 10.39 4.55
N SER A 202 1.69 9.13 4.37
CA SER A 202 1.48 8.54 3.05
C SER A 202 0.04 8.03 2.95
N GLU A 203 -0.76 8.66 2.09
CA GLU A 203 -2.16 8.30 1.84
C GLU A 203 -2.26 7.39 0.61
N TYR A 204 -2.89 6.22 0.79
CA TYR A 204 -3.21 5.33 -0.32
C TYR A 204 -4.59 5.68 -0.87
N VAL A 205 -4.66 5.91 -2.18
CA VAL A 205 -5.90 6.14 -2.93
C VAL A 205 -6.15 4.93 -3.81
N LEU A 206 -7.33 4.33 -3.69
CA LEU A 206 -7.67 3.10 -4.39
C LEU A 206 -8.49 3.42 -5.65
N THR A 207 -7.81 3.58 -6.78
CA THR A 207 -8.46 3.93 -8.05
C THR A 207 -9.39 2.84 -8.53
N GLY A 208 -10.53 3.26 -9.08
CA GLY A 208 -11.59 2.36 -9.55
C GLY A 208 -12.53 1.84 -8.47
N ILE A 209 -12.37 2.27 -7.20
CA ILE A 209 -13.21 1.80 -6.10
C ILE A 209 -14.68 2.21 -6.23
N GLY A 210 -14.94 3.35 -6.89
CA GLY A 210 -16.28 3.84 -7.17
C GLY A 210 -16.96 3.14 -8.35
N GLY A 211 -16.26 2.24 -9.06
CA GLY A 211 -16.74 1.75 -10.36
C GLY A 211 -16.84 2.90 -11.36
N GLU A 212 -17.64 2.71 -12.42
CA GLU A 212 -17.89 3.78 -13.39
C GLU A 212 -18.83 4.85 -12.83
N GLU A 213 -19.84 4.43 -12.06
CA GLU A 213 -20.90 5.29 -11.56
C GLU A 213 -20.38 6.40 -10.65
N PHE A 214 -19.49 6.07 -9.71
CA PHE A 214 -19.00 7.02 -8.70
C PHE A 214 -17.57 7.51 -8.97
N SER A 215 -17.01 7.27 -10.15
CA SER A 215 -15.63 7.62 -10.48
C SER A 215 -15.35 9.13 -10.31
N SER A 216 -16.24 9.98 -10.81
CA SER A 216 -16.12 11.44 -10.69
C SER A 216 -16.30 11.94 -9.25
N GLU A 217 -17.22 11.35 -8.48
CA GLU A 217 -17.40 11.67 -7.06
C GLU A 217 -16.16 11.28 -6.25
N HIS A 218 -15.68 10.05 -6.47
CA HIS A 218 -14.45 9.56 -5.87
C HIS A 218 -13.28 10.53 -6.09
N ALA A 219 -13.03 10.92 -7.33
CA ALA A 219 -11.93 11.82 -7.69
C ALA A 219 -12.04 13.18 -6.98
N ARG A 220 -13.21 13.82 -7.04
CA ARG A 220 -13.43 15.17 -6.45
C ARG A 220 -13.38 15.17 -4.94
N GLU A 221 -14.09 14.26 -4.30
CA GLU A 221 -14.14 14.17 -2.84
C GLU A 221 -12.78 13.82 -2.25
N THR A 222 -12.04 12.93 -2.94
CA THR A 222 -10.70 12.54 -2.53
C THR A 222 -9.71 13.69 -2.69
N ALA A 223 -9.73 14.41 -3.81
CA ALA A 223 -8.90 15.60 -3.99
C ALA A 223 -9.19 16.68 -2.94
N ALA A 224 -10.47 16.93 -2.65
CA ALA A 224 -10.87 17.91 -1.64
C ALA A 224 -10.38 17.57 -0.22
N ALA A 225 -10.32 16.28 0.13
CA ALA A 225 -9.73 15.85 1.39
C ALA A 225 -8.20 15.98 1.39
N LEU A 226 -7.55 15.54 0.31
CA LEU A 226 -6.09 15.61 0.15
C LEU A 226 -5.59 17.06 0.18
N ASN A 227 -6.32 18.00 -0.41
CA ASN A 227 -5.99 19.43 -0.36
C ASN A 227 -5.99 19.96 1.08
N GLN A 228 -6.89 19.49 1.94
CA GLN A 228 -6.92 19.89 3.36
C GLN A 228 -5.82 19.21 4.18
N ILE A 229 -5.49 17.95 3.86
CA ILE A 229 -4.49 17.17 4.58
C ILE A 229 -3.07 17.61 4.17
N ASN A 230 -2.82 17.79 2.87
CA ASN A 230 -1.52 17.97 2.25
C ASN A 230 -0.52 16.87 2.71
N PRO A 231 -0.76 15.58 2.44
CA PRO A 231 0.12 14.50 2.87
C PRO A 231 1.48 14.59 2.15
N ASP A 232 2.53 13.99 2.72
CA ASP A 232 3.84 13.94 2.05
C ASP A 232 3.81 13.07 0.79
N PHE A 233 3.02 11.99 0.81
CA PHE A 233 2.85 11.10 -0.33
C PHE A 233 1.39 10.78 -0.60
N ILE A 234 1.01 10.82 -1.89
CA ILE A 234 -0.24 10.28 -2.43
C ILE A 234 0.14 9.07 -3.28
N ARG A 235 -0.33 7.87 -2.89
CA ARG A 235 0.01 6.63 -3.57
C ARG A 235 -1.21 6.01 -4.22
N PHE A 236 -1.24 5.96 -5.53
CA PHE A 236 -2.30 5.29 -6.27
C PHE A 236 -2.13 3.77 -6.22
N ARG A 237 -3.25 3.09 -6.04
CA ARG A 237 -3.38 1.63 -6.11
C ARG A 237 -4.60 1.29 -6.94
N THR A 238 -4.42 0.57 -8.04
CA THR A 238 -5.56 0.10 -8.82
C THR A 238 -6.29 -1.01 -8.08
N LEU A 239 -7.59 -0.85 -7.87
CA LEU A 239 -8.41 -1.88 -7.24
C LEU A 239 -8.40 -3.16 -8.07
N ARG A 240 -8.08 -4.26 -7.43
CA ARG A 240 -8.22 -5.62 -7.98
C ARG A 240 -8.94 -6.50 -6.95
N ILE A 241 -10.03 -7.09 -7.38
CA ILE A 241 -10.83 -8.01 -6.57
C ILE A 241 -11.10 -9.26 -7.39
N LEU A 242 -11.29 -10.39 -6.70
CA LEU A 242 -11.72 -11.62 -7.36
C LEU A 242 -13.14 -11.49 -7.87
N ASP A 243 -13.43 -12.13 -9.00
CA ASP A 243 -14.77 -12.20 -9.53
C ASP A 243 -15.73 -12.86 -8.51
N GLY A 244 -16.95 -12.36 -8.44
CA GLY A 244 -17.92 -12.75 -7.42
C GLY A 244 -17.77 -12.04 -6.08
N THR A 245 -16.75 -11.18 -5.88
CA THR A 245 -16.67 -10.34 -4.69
C THR A 245 -17.73 -9.23 -4.77
N GLU A 246 -18.63 -9.21 -3.79
CA GLU A 246 -19.63 -8.14 -3.66
C GLU A 246 -18.96 -6.90 -3.03
N LEU A 247 -18.64 -5.90 -3.85
CA LEU A 247 -17.95 -4.70 -3.36
C LEU A 247 -18.90 -3.76 -2.59
N PHE A 248 -20.15 -3.66 -3.01
CA PHE A 248 -21.20 -2.84 -2.39
C PHE A 248 -22.27 -3.72 -1.73
N PRO A 249 -21.95 -4.42 -0.63
CA PRO A 249 -22.85 -5.37 -0.02
C PRO A 249 -24.11 -4.69 0.53
N GLY A 250 -25.27 -5.29 0.24
CA GLY A 250 -26.56 -4.81 0.70
C GLY A 250 -27.10 -3.59 -0.05
N SER A 251 -26.48 -3.18 -1.17
CA SER A 251 -27.04 -2.16 -2.05
C SER A 251 -27.90 -2.80 -3.13
N GLU A 252 -29.21 -2.53 -3.11
CA GLU A 252 -30.13 -2.94 -4.18
C GLU A 252 -30.07 -2.02 -5.40
N GLN A 253 -29.66 -0.78 -5.19
CA GLN A 253 -29.65 0.29 -6.21
C GLN A 253 -28.35 0.37 -6.99
N HIS A 254 -27.22 0.03 -6.36
CA HIS A 254 -25.89 0.19 -6.93
C HIS A 254 -25.14 -1.13 -6.97
N ARG A 255 -24.73 -1.54 -8.17
CA ARG A 255 -23.82 -2.67 -8.37
C ARG A 255 -22.49 -2.15 -8.87
N TRP A 256 -21.42 -2.47 -8.18
CA TRP A 256 -20.10 -2.10 -8.65
C TRP A 256 -19.80 -2.76 -10.00
N GLN A 257 -19.52 -1.93 -10.99
CA GLN A 257 -19.02 -2.34 -12.28
C GLN A 257 -17.56 -1.94 -12.39
N ARG A 258 -16.74 -2.88 -12.83
CA ARG A 258 -15.32 -2.62 -12.99
C ARG A 258 -15.11 -1.49 -14.01
N PRO A 259 -14.43 -0.41 -13.64
CA PRO A 259 -14.07 0.61 -14.60
C PRO A 259 -12.97 0.10 -15.54
N THR A 260 -13.06 0.48 -16.80
CA THR A 260 -12.00 0.24 -17.79
C THR A 260 -10.72 0.98 -17.41
N ASP A 261 -9.58 0.59 -17.99
CA ASP A 261 -8.32 1.33 -17.79
C ASP A 261 -8.44 2.79 -18.27
N LEU A 262 -9.28 3.07 -19.27
CA LEU A 262 -9.59 4.43 -19.74
C LEU A 262 -10.33 5.24 -18.66
N VAL A 263 -11.38 4.69 -18.09
CA VAL A 263 -12.16 5.36 -17.01
C VAL A 263 -11.26 5.61 -15.80
N GLN A 264 -10.39 4.67 -15.43
CA GLN A 264 -9.44 4.86 -14.34
C GLN A 264 -8.41 5.97 -14.64
N ALA A 265 -7.93 6.07 -15.88
CA ALA A 265 -7.04 7.17 -16.29
C ALA A 265 -7.75 8.53 -16.20
N GLN A 266 -9.01 8.60 -16.62
CA GLN A 266 -9.85 9.80 -16.50
C GLN A 266 -10.11 10.17 -15.02
N GLU A 267 -10.34 9.19 -14.17
CA GLU A 267 -10.49 9.37 -12.72
C GLU A 267 -9.23 9.99 -12.09
N ILE A 268 -8.05 9.43 -12.40
CA ILE A 268 -6.78 9.94 -11.89
C ILE A 268 -6.52 11.36 -12.45
N LEU A 269 -6.82 11.59 -13.74
CA LEU A 269 -6.69 12.92 -14.35
C LEU A 269 -7.53 13.95 -13.63
N LEU A 270 -8.82 13.67 -13.41
CA LEU A 270 -9.72 14.56 -12.69
C LEU A 270 -9.23 14.82 -11.28
N LEU A 271 -8.77 13.77 -10.56
CA LEU A 271 -8.23 13.92 -9.22
C LEU A 271 -7.01 14.85 -9.21
N ILE A 272 -6.02 14.63 -10.09
CA ILE A 272 -4.80 15.46 -10.14
C ILE A 272 -5.14 16.91 -10.53
N GLN A 273 -6.07 17.12 -11.46
CA GLN A 273 -6.53 18.47 -11.83
C GLN A 273 -7.09 19.24 -10.64
N GLN A 274 -7.82 18.56 -9.73
CA GLN A 274 -8.43 19.14 -8.54
C GLN A 274 -7.47 19.27 -7.34
N LEU A 275 -6.24 18.76 -7.41
CA LEU A 275 -5.24 18.94 -6.35
C LEU A 275 -4.69 20.36 -6.41
N GLU A 276 -4.85 21.13 -5.33
CA GLU A 276 -4.45 22.54 -5.24
C GLU A 276 -3.83 22.86 -3.88
N GLY A 277 -2.81 23.73 -3.88
CA GLY A 277 -2.20 24.24 -2.66
C GLY A 277 -1.42 23.19 -1.83
N ILE A 278 -1.04 22.07 -2.43
CA ILE A 278 -0.33 20.98 -1.75
C ILE A 278 1.04 20.72 -2.37
N THR A 279 1.93 20.14 -1.57
CA THR A 279 3.33 19.84 -1.92
C THR A 279 3.60 18.34 -1.93
N SER A 280 2.57 17.54 -2.05
CA SER A 280 2.65 16.06 -1.99
C SER A 280 3.44 15.47 -3.15
N ARG A 281 4.16 14.39 -2.89
CA ARG A 281 4.70 13.54 -3.94
C ARG A 281 3.70 12.48 -4.36
N ILE A 282 3.32 12.48 -5.62
CA ILE A 282 2.46 11.45 -6.22
C ILE A 282 3.32 10.24 -6.61
N LYS A 283 2.82 9.05 -6.32
CA LYS A 283 3.42 7.75 -6.66
C LYS A 283 2.40 6.80 -7.27
N SER A 284 2.76 6.21 -8.41
CA SER A 284 1.97 5.15 -9.06
C SER A 284 2.79 3.86 -9.20
N ASP A 285 3.48 3.48 -8.12
CA ASP A 285 4.49 2.41 -8.07
C ASP A 285 3.91 0.99 -7.84
N HIS A 286 2.60 0.82 -7.96
CA HIS A 286 1.96 -0.49 -7.79
C HIS A 286 1.94 -1.28 -9.09
N MET A 287 2.16 -2.60 -9.00
CA MET A 287 2.27 -3.47 -10.17
C MET A 287 1.01 -3.51 -11.04
N PHE A 288 -0.17 -3.27 -10.46
CA PHE A 288 -1.43 -3.23 -11.20
C PHE A 288 -1.75 -1.86 -11.81
N ASN A 289 -1.02 -0.82 -11.47
CA ASN A 289 -1.23 0.49 -12.06
C ASN A 289 -0.81 0.47 -13.53
N LEU A 290 -1.68 0.98 -14.40
CA LEU A 290 -1.40 1.04 -15.83
C LEU A 290 -0.26 2.02 -16.12
N LEU A 291 -0.37 3.25 -15.60
CA LEU A 291 0.58 4.33 -15.79
C LEU A 291 1.47 4.48 -14.55
N GLN A 292 2.52 3.67 -14.46
CA GLN A 292 3.49 3.75 -13.35
C GLN A 292 4.40 4.98 -13.43
N GLU A 293 4.44 5.63 -14.58
CA GLU A 293 5.19 6.88 -14.80
C GLU A 293 4.50 8.12 -14.20
N ILE A 294 3.30 7.97 -13.63
CA ILE A 294 2.66 8.99 -12.80
C ILE A 294 3.39 9.06 -11.45
N ASP A 295 4.55 9.70 -11.47
CA ASP A 295 5.46 9.94 -10.34
C ASP A 295 6.00 11.36 -10.43
N GLY A 296 5.71 12.19 -9.44
CA GLY A 296 6.14 13.59 -9.44
C GLY A 296 5.76 14.33 -8.16
N THR A 297 6.36 15.49 -7.98
CA THR A 297 6.14 16.36 -6.82
C THR A 297 5.26 17.55 -7.23
N LEU A 298 4.28 17.88 -6.43
CA LEU A 298 3.38 19.01 -6.64
C LEU A 298 3.96 20.28 -5.95
N PRO A 299 3.72 21.45 -6.52
CA PRO A 299 3.00 21.70 -7.78
C PRO A 299 3.85 21.54 -9.05
N GLU A 300 5.17 21.35 -8.92
CA GLU A 300 6.15 21.45 -10.01
C GLU A 300 5.86 20.51 -11.17
N ASP A 301 5.51 19.27 -10.85
CA ASP A 301 5.25 18.21 -11.85
C ASP A 301 3.78 18.13 -12.28
N LYS A 302 2.87 18.92 -11.71
CA LYS A 302 1.41 18.77 -11.93
C LYS A 302 1.05 18.72 -13.42
N GLN A 303 1.54 19.67 -14.22
CA GLN A 303 1.22 19.74 -15.64
C GLN A 303 1.77 18.52 -16.38
N ARG A 304 2.98 18.10 -16.11
CA ARG A 304 3.58 16.89 -16.72
C ARG A 304 2.74 15.63 -16.44
N LEU A 305 2.25 15.47 -15.21
CA LEU A 305 1.39 14.33 -14.85
C LEU A 305 0.06 14.37 -15.60
N ILE A 306 -0.54 15.55 -15.74
CA ILE A 306 -1.75 15.77 -16.55
C ILE A 306 -1.48 15.41 -18.01
N ASP A 307 -0.38 15.87 -18.60
CA ASP A 307 -0.03 15.62 -20.00
C ASP A 307 0.17 14.13 -20.29
N ILE A 308 0.77 13.36 -19.37
CA ILE A 308 0.90 11.90 -19.51
C ILE A 308 -0.48 11.24 -19.57
N LEU A 309 -1.36 11.58 -18.62
CA LEU A 309 -2.72 11.02 -18.56
C LEU A 309 -3.53 11.40 -19.79
N GLN A 310 -3.50 12.66 -20.18
CA GLN A 310 -4.19 13.15 -21.36
C GLN A 310 -3.67 12.47 -22.63
N SER A 311 -2.35 12.31 -22.75
CA SER A 311 -1.74 11.61 -23.90
C SER A 311 -2.21 10.16 -24.01
N PHE A 312 -2.40 9.45 -22.89
CA PHE A 312 -2.98 8.10 -22.92
C PHE A 312 -4.46 8.11 -23.29
N ILE A 313 -5.25 9.05 -22.77
CA ILE A 313 -6.68 9.17 -23.02
C ILE A 313 -6.94 9.47 -24.51
N ASP A 314 -6.12 10.32 -25.11
CA ASP A 314 -6.24 10.76 -26.49
C ASP A 314 -5.68 9.77 -27.52
N LEU A 315 -5.04 8.68 -27.07
CA LEU A 315 -4.59 7.64 -28.00
C LEU A 315 -5.74 7.08 -28.83
N PRO A 316 -5.51 6.81 -30.13
CA PRO A 316 -6.44 6.01 -30.92
C PRO A 316 -6.75 4.67 -30.22
N PRO A 317 -7.99 4.14 -30.27
CA PRO A 317 -8.38 2.94 -29.54
C PRO A 317 -7.42 1.76 -29.72
N GLN A 318 -6.92 1.54 -30.94
CA GLN A 318 -5.97 0.48 -31.23
C GLN A 318 -4.62 0.66 -30.51
N GLN A 319 -4.09 1.88 -30.47
CA GLN A 319 -2.82 2.16 -29.78
C GLN A 319 -2.98 2.06 -28.26
N ARG A 320 -4.15 2.48 -27.75
CA ARG A 320 -4.49 2.32 -26.33
C ARG A 320 -4.55 0.84 -25.95
N ALA A 321 -5.19 -0.01 -26.74
CA ALA A 321 -5.21 -1.46 -26.53
C ALA A 321 -3.79 -2.06 -26.56
N TRP A 322 -2.93 -1.66 -27.48
CA TRP A 322 -1.53 -2.09 -27.49
C TRP A 322 -0.79 -1.66 -26.23
N PHE A 323 -1.00 -0.42 -25.75
CA PHE A 323 -0.36 0.03 -24.52
C PHE A 323 -0.82 -0.78 -23.30
N GLN A 324 -2.11 -1.03 -23.16
CA GLN A 324 -2.67 -1.87 -22.10
C GLN A 324 -2.05 -3.26 -22.09
N VAL A 325 -2.00 -3.93 -23.27
CA VAL A 325 -1.38 -5.26 -23.41
C VAL A 325 0.12 -5.20 -23.11
N GLY A 326 0.84 -4.25 -23.71
CA GLY A 326 2.28 -4.09 -23.53
C GLY A 326 2.68 -3.87 -22.07
N ARG A 327 1.89 -3.10 -21.33
CA ARG A 327 2.07 -2.91 -19.88
C ARG A 327 1.87 -4.21 -19.10
N ARG A 328 0.78 -4.94 -19.37
CA ARG A 328 0.45 -6.19 -18.65
C ARG A 328 1.37 -7.36 -19.00
N SER A 329 1.97 -7.34 -20.18
CA SER A 329 2.94 -8.35 -20.63
C SER A 329 4.40 -7.98 -20.35
N GLY A 330 4.67 -6.81 -19.75
CA GLY A 330 6.02 -6.35 -19.41
C GLY A 330 6.84 -5.77 -20.57
N HIS A 331 6.27 -5.65 -21.78
CA HIS A 331 6.95 -5.10 -22.95
C HIS A 331 7.06 -3.57 -22.90
N PHE A 332 6.10 -2.89 -22.29
CA PHE A 332 6.11 -1.46 -22.09
C PHE A 332 6.22 -1.10 -20.60
N GLN A 333 6.98 -0.05 -20.32
CA GLN A 333 7.07 0.57 -19.00
C GLN A 333 6.48 1.98 -18.99
N ARG A 334 6.57 2.68 -20.11
CA ARG A 334 6.12 4.07 -20.31
C ARG A 334 5.29 4.20 -21.56
N LEU A 335 4.50 5.25 -21.63
CA LEU A 335 3.67 5.56 -22.79
C LEU A 335 4.52 5.75 -24.07
N SER A 336 5.70 6.35 -23.93
CA SER A 336 6.66 6.54 -25.04
C SER A 336 7.15 5.22 -25.66
N ASP A 337 7.05 4.08 -24.97
CA ASP A 337 7.48 2.78 -25.51
C ASP A 337 6.64 2.34 -26.72
N LEU A 338 5.42 2.88 -26.89
CA LEU A 338 4.61 2.72 -28.09
C LEU A 338 5.32 3.17 -29.37
N GLN A 339 6.26 4.11 -29.26
CA GLN A 339 7.02 4.64 -30.39
C GLN A 339 8.20 3.74 -30.78
N LEU A 340 8.52 2.71 -30.01
CA LEU A 340 9.60 1.78 -30.26
C LEU A 340 9.12 0.65 -31.19
N PRO A 341 9.52 0.65 -32.51
CA PRO A 341 8.91 -0.27 -33.50
C PRO A 341 9.04 -1.76 -33.11
N GLY A 342 10.18 -2.17 -32.58
CA GLY A 342 10.42 -3.56 -32.16
C GLY A 342 9.49 -4.01 -31.04
N ARG A 343 9.40 -3.24 -29.95
CA ARG A 343 8.49 -3.54 -28.83
C ARG A 343 7.02 -3.53 -29.25
N ARG A 344 6.65 -2.56 -30.10
CA ARG A 344 5.29 -2.46 -30.64
C ARG A 344 4.94 -3.70 -31.48
N ALA A 345 5.83 -4.15 -32.35
CA ALA A 345 5.58 -5.33 -33.19
C ALA A 345 5.38 -6.60 -32.35
N GLU A 346 6.11 -6.75 -31.24
CA GLU A 346 5.92 -7.86 -30.28
C GLU A 346 4.53 -7.82 -29.66
N VAL A 347 4.08 -6.64 -29.19
CA VAL A 347 2.75 -6.46 -28.61
C VAL A 347 1.64 -6.68 -29.63
N GLU A 348 1.80 -6.20 -30.87
CA GLU A 348 0.87 -6.48 -31.98
C GLU A 348 0.79 -8.00 -32.25
N GLY A 349 1.91 -8.69 -32.18
CA GLY A 349 1.97 -10.16 -32.27
C GLY A 349 1.19 -10.87 -31.17
N ILE A 350 1.30 -10.39 -29.92
CA ILE A 350 0.50 -10.86 -28.78
C ILE A 350 -0.99 -10.62 -29.05
N CYS A 351 -1.37 -9.41 -29.44
CA CYS A 351 -2.77 -9.08 -29.72
C CYS A 351 -3.36 -9.99 -30.79
N ARG A 352 -2.65 -10.21 -31.91
CA ARG A 352 -3.08 -11.16 -32.97
C ARG A 352 -3.24 -12.59 -32.46
N ARG A 353 -2.25 -13.09 -31.69
CA ARG A 353 -2.26 -14.46 -31.16
C ARG A 353 -3.45 -14.74 -30.25
N TYR A 354 -3.82 -13.77 -29.40
CA TYR A 354 -4.88 -13.94 -28.40
C TYR A 354 -6.22 -13.30 -28.83
N GLY A 355 -6.33 -12.79 -30.06
CA GLY A 355 -7.54 -12.15 -30.57
C GLY A 355 -7.94 -10.93 -29.72
N ILE A 356 -6.97 -10.10 -29.34
CA ILE A 356 -7.21 -8.89 -28.56
C ILE A 356 -7.41 -7.71 -29.50
N SER A 357 -8.54 -7.01 -29.31
CA SER A 357 -8.93 -5.82 -30.07
C SER A 357 -9.34 -4.70 -29.09
N PRO A 358 -9.53 -3.45 -29.56
CA PRO A 358 -10.03 -2.36 -28.73
C PRO A 358 -11.35 -2.66 -28.02
N GLU A 359 -12.22 -3.47 -28.61
CA GLU A 359 -13.55 -3.79 -28.09
C GLU A 359 -13.50 -4.82 -26.95
N ASN A 360 -12.45 -5.63 -26.88
CA ASN A 360 -12.38 -6.74 -25.91
C ASN A 360 -11.16 -6.68 -24.98
N VAL A 361 -10.26 -5.72 -25.13
CA VAL A 361 -8.99 -5.66 -24.39
C VAL A 361 -9.18 -5.68 -22.88
N ASP A 362 -10.11 -4.88 -22.34
CA ASP A 362 -10.35 -4.82 -20.90
C ASP A 362 -10.86 -6.15 -20.34
N ALA A 363 -11.76 -6.84 -21.06
CA ALA A 363 -12.27 -8.15 -20.67
C ALA A 363 -11.17 -9.24 -20.72
N LYS A 364 -10.37 -9.25 -21.80
CA LYS A 364 -9.26 -10.22 -21.96
C LYS A 364 -8.18 -10.04 -20.90
N LEU A 365 -7.74 -8.81 -20.66
CA LEU A 365 -6.73 -8.52 -19.63
C LEU A 365 -7.28 -8.81 -18.23
N HIS A 366 -8.56 -8.55 -17.99
CA HIS A 366 -9.19 -8.93 -16.74
C HIS A 366 -9.12 -10.43 -16.50
N ALA A 367 -9.55 -11.25 -17.46
CA ALA A 367 -9.51 -12.70 -17.32
C ALA A 367 -8.09 -13.21 -17.01
N MET A 368 -7.07 -12.67 -17.68
CA MET A 368 -5.67 -13.00 -17.40
C MET A 368 -5.25 -12.67 -15.96
N ILE A 369 -5.63 -11.49 -15.45
CA ILE A 369 -5.32 -11.06 -14.08
C ILE A 369 -6.04 -11.96 -13.08
N GLN A 370 -7.31 -12.30 -13.30
CA GLN A 370 -8.08 -13.19 -12.43
C GLN A 370 -7.41 -14.57 -12.29
N GLU A 371 -6.96 -15.13 -13.41
CA GLU A 371 -6.23 -16.40 -13.40
C GLU A 371 -4.93 -16.33 -12.58
N GLN A 372 -4.17 -15.24 -12.71
CA GLN A 372 -2.95 -15.04 -11.92
C GLN A 372 -3.24 -14.86 -10.42
N MET A 373 -4.30 -14.12 -10.07
CA MET A 373 -4.73 -13.95 -8.68
C MET A 373 -5.16 -15.27 -8.04
N GLN A 374 -5.90 -16.11 -8.77
CA GLN A 374 -6.33 -17.43 -8.30
C GLN A 374 -5.15 -18.37 -8.05
N ARG A 375 -4.07 -18.25 -8.84
CA ARG A 375 -2.83 -19.02 -8.67
C ARG A 375 -1.94 -18.51 -7.52
N GLY A 376 -2.32 -17.44 -6.83
CA GLY A 376 -1.55 -16.88 -5.71
C GLY A 376 -0.23 -16.24 -6.13
N MET A 377 -0.12 -15.76 -7.37
CA MET A 377 1.11 -15.15 -7.92
C MET A 377 1.30 -13.68 -7.54
N PHE A 378 0.56 -13.18 -6.50
CA PHE A 378 0.63 -11.79 -6.04
C PHE A 378 0.65 -11.69 -4.51
#